data_03a0cf266ce0fdca113870b0c0e52ba1
#
_entry.id   03a0cf266ce0fdca113870b0c0e52ba1
#
_cell.length_a   1.000
_cell.length_b   1.000
_cell.length_c   1.000
_cell.angle_alpha   90.00
_cell.angle_beta   90.00
_cell.angle_gamma   90.00
#
_symmetry.space_group_name_H-M   'P 1'
#
loop_
_entity.id
_entity.type
_entity.pdbx_description
1 polymer ?
#
loop_
_entity_poly.entity_id
_entity_poly.type
_entity_poly.pdbx_seq_one_letter_code
_entity_poly.pdbx_strand_id
1 'polypeptide(L)'
;MRLRGKLQRLTVVPDFSQDYFALFGLRRAYRIDAAQLDQAYHEMQGRVHPDRHAHLPETERRLSMQWATQVNEAYRTLKKPLLRAHYLLRLAGAETDHESNTAMSPAFLMEQMEWREAVAEARAAGEHHELEKLMQRLEKHGGEILAEIERSLDAKKD
;
A
#
# COMPACT_ATOMS: atom_id res chain seq x y z
N MET A 1 34.07 -15.26 -29.53
CA MET A 1 34.26 -13.82 -29.34
C MET A 1 33.03 -13.07 -29.92
N ARG A 2 32.38 -12.19 -29.19
CA ARG A 2 31.20 -11.37 -29.52
C ARG A 2 29.81 -12.02 -29.25
N LEU A 3 29.44 -12.11 -27.97
CA LEU A 3 28.05 -12.14 -27.54
C LEU A 3 27.79 -11.20 -26.33
N ARG A 4 28.68 -10.24 -26.06
CA ARG A 4 28.57 -9.28 -24.96
C ARG A 4 27.89 -7.94 -25.29
N GLY A 5 27.33 -7.78 -26.49
CA GLY A 5 26.91 -6.46 -27.00
C GLY A 5 25.43 -6.19 -27.13
N LYS A 6 24.51 -7.07 -26.71
CA LYS A 6 23.06 -6.90 -26.92
C LYS A 6 22.18 -6.82 -25.67
N LEU A 7 22.75 -6.98 -24.46
CA LEU A 7 21.97 -6.93 -23.20
C LEU A 7 21.91 -5.52 -22.60
N GLN A 8 22.34 -4.50 -23.29
CA GLN A 8 22.43 -3.13 -22.77
C GLN A 8 21.18 -2.27 -23.02
N ARG A 9 20.02 -2.83 -23.38
CA ARG A 9 18.80 -2.05 -23.66
C ARG A 9 17.70 -2.12 -22.63
N LEU A 10 17.74 -3.09 -21.70
CA LEU A 10 17.00 -3.00 -20.46
C LEU A 10 17.94 -2.39 -19.42
N THR A 11 17.85 -1.10 -19.19
CA THR A 11 18.69 -0.35 -18.25
C THR A 11 18.43 -0.76 -16.78
N VAL A 12 17.47 -1.63 -16.54
CA VAL A 12 17.21 -2.28 -15.23
C VAL A 12 16.78 -3.71 -15.54
N VAL A 13 17.60 -4.68 -15.17
CA VAL A 13 17.16 -6.10 -15.12
C VAL A 13 16.15 -6.18 -13.99
N PRO A 14 14.88 -6.58 -14.26
CA PRO A 14 13.87 -6.69 -13.23
C PRO A 14 14.32 -7.71 -12.17
N ASP A 15 14.51 -7.25 -10.94
CA ASP A 15 14.73 -8.14 -9.80
C ASP A 15 13.40 -8.32 -9.04
N PHE A 16 12.69 -9.37 -9.37
CA PHE A 16 11.41 -9.71 -8.76
C PHE A 16 11.53 -10.18 -7.30
N SER A 17 12.75 -10.39 -6.79
CA SER A 17 13.00 -10.81 -5.41
C SER A 17 13.05 -9.65 -4.43
N GLN A 18 13.20 -8.42 -4.93
CA GLN A 18 13.24 -7.23 -4.09
C GLN A 18 11.89 -6.96 -3.43
N ASP A 19 11.93 -6.56 -2.15
CA ASP A 19 10.73 -6.06 -1.50
C ASP A 19 10.29 -4.70 -2.08
N TYR A 20 9.04 -4.33 -1.84
CA TYR A 20 8.44 -3.12 -2.41
C TYR A 20 9.11 -1.83 -1.95
N PHE A 21 9.69 -1.78 -0.74
CA PHE A 21 10.44 -0.62 -0.28
C PHE A 21 11.75 -0.47 -1.04
N ALA A 22 12.49 -1.57 -1.18
CA ALA A 22 13.75 -1.61 -1.94
C ALA A 22 13.52 -1.24 -3.41
N LEU A 23 12.39 -1.67 -4.00
CA LEU A 23 12.01 -1.35 -5.36
C LEU A 23 11.94 0.16 -5.61
N PHE A 24 11.45 0.94 -4.65
CA PHE A 24 11.36 2.41 -4.74
C PHE A 24 12.50 3.14 -4.02
N GLY A 25 13.53 2.43 -3.56
CA GLY A 25 14.64 3.03 -2.82
C GLY A 25 14.22 3.64 -1.48
N LEU A 26 13.16 3.12 -0.88
CA LEU A 26 12.64 3.56 0.41
C LEU A 26 13.20 2.71 1.55
N ARG A 27 13.33 3.31 2.72
CA ARG A 27 13.58 2.56 3.95
C ARG A 27 12.34 1.74 4.29
N ARG A 28 12.55 0.49 4.73
CA ARG A 28 11.48 -0.39 5.22
C ARG A 28 10.94 0.17 6.55
N ALA A 29 9.83 0.91 6.50
CA ALA A 29 9.18 1.54 7.64
C ALA A 29 7.68 1.74 7.37
N TYR A 30 6.87 1.86 8.44
CA TYR A 30 5.47 2.22 8.27
C TYR A 30 5.33 3.69 7.86
N ARG A 31 6.07 4.59 8.53
CA ARG A 31 6.15 5.99 8.11
C ARG A 31 7.04 6.11 6.87
N ILE A 32 6.46 6.55 5.77
CA ILE A 32 7.16 6.82 4.50
C ILE A 32 6.87 8.25 4.04
N ASP A 33 7.78 8.79 3.27
CA ASP A 33 7.54 10.03 2.53
C ASP A 33 6.70 9.72 1.28
N ALA A 34 5.45 10.19 1.29
CA ALA A 34 4.52 9.94 0.19
C ALA A 34 4.95 10.63 -1.11
N ALA A 35 5.60 11.79 -1.04
CA ALA A 35 6.11 12.50 -2.21
C ALA A 35 7.29 11.75 -2.84
N GLN A 36 8.19 11.21 -2.01
CA GLN A 36 9.29 10.37 -2.46
C GLN A 36 8.79 9.10 -3.14
N LEU A 37 7.78 8.44 -2.57
CA LEU A 37 7.14 7.27 -3.19
C LEU A 37 6.52 7.62 -4.54
N ASP A 38 5.78 8.73 -4.62
CA ASP A 38 5.13 9.17 -5.86
C ASP A 38 6.17 9.47 -6.96
N GLN A 39 7.24 10.16 -6.60
CA GLN A 39 8.34 10.45 -7.54
C GLN A 39 9.00 9.17 -8.05
N ALA A 40 9.38 8.26 -7.14
CA ALA A 40 10.01 7.00 -7.49
C ALA A 40 9.11 6.13 -8.39
N TYR A 41 7.81 6.12 -8.11
CA TYR A 41 6.82 5.44 -8.94
C TYR A 41 6.74 6.03 -10.36
N HIS A 42 6.67 7.35 -10.51
CA HIS A 42 6.65 8.01 -11.83
C HIS A 42 7.91 7.74 -12.64
N GLU A 43 9.08 7.80 -11.99
CA GLU A 43 10.34 7.45 -12.64
C GLU A 43 10.36 6.00 -13.11
N MET A 44 9.88 5.07 -12.26
CA MET A 44 9.82 3.66 -12.58
C MET A 44 8.81 3.38 -13.71
N GLN A 45 7.61 3.99 -13.66
CA GLN A 45 6.64 3.89 -14.74
C GLN A 45 7.22 4.34 -16.09
N GLY A 46 7.96 5.44 -16.12
CA GLY A 46 8.62 5.91 -17.32
C GLY A 46 9.62 4.91 -17.92
N ARG A 47 10.17 4.00 -17.10
CA ARG A 47 11.11 2.95 -17.54
C ARG A 47 10.41 1.68 -18.01
N VAL A 48 9.27 1.32 -17.38
CA VAL A 48 8.57 0.04 -17.62
C VAL A 48 7.36 0.16 -18.53
N HIS A 49 7.05 1.35 -19.07
CA HIS A 49 5.84 1.57 -19.87
C HIS A 49 5.81 0.66 -21.09
N PRO A 50 4.72 -0.11 -21.32
CA PRO A 50 4.64 -1.08 -22.43
C PRO A 50 4.92 -0.50 -23.82
N ASP A 51 4.51 0.75 -24.06
CA ASP A 51 4.70 1.42 -25.36
C ASP A 51 6.18 1.59 -25.74
N ARG A 52 7.05 1.76 -24.74
CA ARG A 52 8.50 1.83 -24.97
C ARG A 52 9.11 0.50 -25.41
N HIS A 53 8.42 -0.58 -25.10
CA HIS A 53 8.87 -1.95 -25.33
C HIS A 53 8.07 -2.67 -26.43
N ALA A 54 7.17 -1.97 -27.12
CA ALA A 54 6.31 -2.54 -28.15
C ALA A 54 7.11 -3.14 -29.35
N HIS A 55 8.33 -2.65 -29.59
CA HIS A 55 9.23 -3.11 -30.65
C HIS A 55 10.14 -4.28 -30.23
N LEU A 56 10.09 -4.71 -28.95
CA LEU A 56 10.92 -5.80 -28.44
C LEU A 56 10.32 -7.18 -28.76
N PRO A 57 11.15 -8.24 -28.73
CA PRO A 57 10.69 -9.61 -28.83
C PRO A 57 9.60 -9.93 -27.80
N GLU A 58 8.73 -10.88 -28.11
CA GLU A 58 7.58 -11.22 -27.26
C GLU A 58 7.97 -11.57 -25.82
N THR A 59 9.09 -12.27 -25.63
CA THR A 59 9.62 -12.63 -24.31
C THR A 59 9.98 -11.41 -23.46
N GLU A 60 10.64 -10.41 -24.06
CA GLU A 60 11.04 -9.19 -23.39
C GLU A 60 9.82 -8.29 -23.11
N ARG A 61 8.86 -8.27 -24.02
CA ARG A 61 7.61 -7.56 -23.87
C ARG A 61 6.78 -8.13 -22.71
N ARG A 62 6.70 -9.47 -22.60
CA ARG A 62 6.04 -10.15 -21.47
C ARG A 62 6.71 -9.82 -20.14
N LEU A 63 8.03 -9.84 -20.07
CA LEU A 63 8.79 -9.47 -18.89
C LEU A 63 8.54 -8.02 -18.48
N SER A 64 8.51 -7.10 -19.45
CA SER A 64 8.19 -5.69 -19.19
C SER A 64 6.77 -5.50 -18.62
N MET A 65 5.79 -6.25 -19.12
CA MET A 65 4.42 -6.22 -18.60
C MET A 65 4.34 -6.75 -17.16
N GLN A 66 5.03 -7.85 -16.86
CA GLN A 66 5.09 -8.39 -15.50
C GLN A 66 5.73 -7.38 -14.53
N TRP A 67 6.80 -6.73 -14.98
CA TRP A 67 7.46 -5.70 -14.19
C TRP A 67 6.56 -4.49 -13.94
N ALA A 68 5.86 -4.00 -14.96
CA ALA A 68 4.89 -2.93 -14.81
C ALA A 68 3.77 -3.30 -13.81
N THR A 69 3.29 -4.53 -13.86
CA THR A 69 2.30 -5.04 -12.90
C THR A 69 2.84 -5.03 -11.47
N GLN A 70 4.06 -5.50 -11.25
CA GLN A 70 4.69 -5.50 -9.94
C GLN A 70 4.92 -4.08 -9.41
N VAL A 71 5.38 -3.15 -10.24
CA VAL A 71 5.56 -1.74 -9.87
C VAL A 71 4.23 -1.11 -9.43
N ASN A 72 3.15 -1.37 -10.16
CA ASN A 72 1.81 -0.87 -9.81
C ASN A 72 1.29 -1.48 -8.49
N GLU A 73 1.47 -2.77 -8.31
CA GLU A 73 1.10 -3.48 -7.07
C GLU A 73 1.88 -2.93 -5.86
N ALA A 74 3.19 -2.81 -6.00
CA ALA A 74 4.07 -2.27 -4.97
C ALA A 74 3.67 -0.84 -4.56
N TYR A 75 3.42 0.03 -5.55
CA TYR A 75 2.97 1.40 -5.28
C TYR A 75 1.63 1.40 -4.55
N ARG A 76 0.63 0.66 -5.04
CA ARG A 76 -0.69 0.57 -4.39
C ARG A 76 -0.59 0.08 -2.95
N THR A 77 0.26 -0.91 -2.71
CA THR A 77 0.48 -1.49 -1.38
C THR A 77 1.13 -0.46 -0.45
N LEU A 78 2.19 0.21 -0.89
CA LEU A 78 2.88 1.18 -0.05
C LEU A 78 2.12 2.49 0.13
N LYS A 79 1.31 2.91 -0.85
CA LYS A 79 0.53 4.14 -0.77
C LYS A 79 -0.58 4.08 0.28
N LYS A 80 -1.19 2.90 0.48
CA LYS A 80 -2.30 2.71 1.40
C LYS A 80 -1.79 2.28 2.80
N PRO A 81 -2.10 3.04 3.88
CA PRO A 81 -1.59 2.75 5.22
C PRO A 81 -1.84 1.32 5.69
N LEU A 82 -3.07 0.80 5.54
CA LEU A 82 -3.41 -0.56 5.98
C LEU A 82 -2.68 -1.63 5.15
N LEU A 83 -2.62 -1.48 3.83
CA LEU A 83 -1.91 -2.45 2.98
C LEU A 83 -0.40 -2.45 3.29
N ARG A 84 0.16 -1.28 3.57
CA ARG A 84 1.56 -1.14 3.99
C ARG A 84 1.82 -1.81 5.33
N ALA A 85 0.91 -1.67 6.31
CA ALA A 85 1.00 -2.36 7.59
C ALA A 85 1.01 -3.88 7.41
N HIS A 86 0.06 -4.42 6.65
CA HIS A 86 0.00 -5.85 6.32
C HIS A 86 1.27 -6.34 5.62
N TYR A 87 1.77 -5.55 4.69
CA TYR A 87 2.98 -5.89 3.97
C TYR A 87 4.20 -5.96 4.90
N LEU A 88 4.33 -5.02 5.85
CA LEU A 88 5.39 -5.04 6.86
C LEU A 88 5.30 -6.25 7.79
N LEU A 89 4.09 -6.63 8.23
CA LEU A 89 3.87 -7.83 9.04
C LEU A 89 4.28 -9.09 8.27
N ARG A 90 3.91 -9.20 7.00
CA ARG A 90 4.32 -10.31 6.13
C ARG A 90 5.84 -10.37 5.97
N LEU A 91 6.51 -9.23 5.77
CA LEU A 91 7.98 -9.18 5.71
C LEU A 91 8.67 -9.56 7.02
N ALA A 92 7.98 -9.37 8.15
CA ALA A 92 8.45 -9.78 9.48
C ALA A 92 8.14 -11.26 9.79
N GLY A 93 7.53 -12.00 8.85
CA GLY A 93 7.13 -13.39 9.06
C GLY A 93 5.91 -13.56 9.98
N ALA A 94 5.20 -12.47 10.29
CA ALA A 94 3.95 -12.54 11.02
C ALA A 94 2.83 -12.94 10.03
N GLU A 95 2.37 -14.18 10.12
CA GLU A 95 1.19 -14.64 9.41
C GLU A 95 -0.03 -13.95 10.02
N THR A 96 -0.58 -13.01 9.30
CA THR A 96 -1.87 -12.43 9.62
C THR A 96 -2.93 -13.23 8.87
N ASP A 97 -3.51 -14.19 9.56
CA ASP A 97 -4.61 -14.99 9.02
C ASP A 97 -5.91 -14.15 9.03
N HIS A 98 -6.00 -13.24 8.05
CA HIS A 98 -7.15 -12.33 7.92
C HIS A 98 -8.38 -13.01 7.34
N GLU A 99 -8.20 -14.09 6.60
CA GLU A 99 -9.31 -14.80 5.97
C GLU A 99 -10.05 -15.69 6.97
N SER A 100 -9.37 -16.20 8.00
CA SER A 100 -9.96 -17.08 9.01
C SER A 100 -10.33 -16.38 10.31
N ASN A 101 -9.70 -15.26 10.67
CA ASN A 101 -9.98 -14.53 11.91
C ASN A 101 -11.02 -13.43 11.69
N THR A 102 -12.29 -13.82 11.59
CA THR A 102 -13.44 -12.91 11.56
C THR A 102 -13.95 -12.55 12.97
N ALA A 103 -13.29 -13.00 14.02
CA ALA A 103 -13.66 -12.71 15.39
C ALA A 103 -13.31 -11.26 15.74
N MET A 104 -14.33 -10.42 15.74
CA MET A 104 -14.23 -9.05 16.26
C MET A 104 -14.50 -9.04 17.76
N SER A 105 -13.80 -8.19 18.51
CA SER A 105 -14.07 -8.07 19.94
C SER A 105 -15.48 -7.56 20.19
N PRO A 106 -16.18 -8.02 21.26
CA PRO A 106 -17.49 -7.50 21.60
C PRO A 106 -17.51 -5.98 21.75
N ALA A 107 -16.46 -5.39 22.30
CA ALA A 107 -16.32 -3.94 22.46
C ALA A 107 -16.32 -3.22 21.10
N PHE A 108 -15.58 -3.74 20.12
CA PHE A 108 -15.58 -3.18 18.76
C PHE A 108 -16.97 -3.28 18.10
N LEU A 109 -17.64 -4.41 18.26
CA LEU A 109 -18.99 -4.58 17.69
C LEU A 109 -19.99 -3.61 18.32
N MET A 110 -19.94 -3.42 19.66
CA MET A 110 -20.78 -2.42 20.34
C MET A 110 -20.49 -1.00 19.84
N GLU A 111 -19.24 -0.61 19.74
CA GLU A 111 -18.86 0.69 19.19
C GLU A 111 -19.39 0.91 17.77
N GLN A 112 -19.28 -0.11 16.91
CA GLN A 112 -19.83 -0.05 15.54
C GLN A 112 -21.35 0.09 15.52
N MET A 113 -22.06 -0.52 16.48
CA MET A 113 -23.51 -0.35 16.63
C MET A 113 -23.86 1.07 17.05
N GLU A 114 -23.18 1.62 18.06
CA GLU A 114 -23.38 3.00 18.53
C GLU A 114 -23.16 4.02 17.40
N TRP A 115 -22.10 3.86 16.60
CA TRP A 115 -21.86 4.73 15.44
C TRP A 115 -22.98 4.65 14.40
N ARG A 116 -23.48 3.45 14.10
CA ARG A 116 -24.57 3.26 13.12
C ARG A 116 -25.87 3.89 13.63
N GLU A 117 -26.16 3.72 14.90
CA GLU A 117 -27.36 4.28 15.55
C GLU A 117 -27.32 5.80 15.53
N ALA A 118 -26.21 6.42 15.95
CA ALA A 118 -26.04 7.88 15.92
C ALA A 118 -26.18 8.46 14.50
N VAL A 119 -25.64 7.79 13.49
CA VAL A 119 -25.79 8.22 12.08
C VAL A 119 -27.24 8.09 11.62
N ALA A 120 -27.94 7.00 12.00
CA ALA A 120 -29.34 6.79 11.64
C ALA A 120 -30.25 7.85 12.26
N GLU A 121 -30.06 8.17 13.54
CA GLU A 121 -30.80 9.22 14.26
C GLU A 121 -30.59 10.61 13.64
N ALA A 122 -29.33 11.01 13.44
CA ALA A 122 -29.01 12.30 12.85
C ALA A 122 -29.58 12.45 11.42
N ARG A 123 -29.58 11.36 10.63
CA ARG A 123 -30.22 11.36 9.29
C ARG A 123 -31.74 11.48 9.38
N ALA A 124 -32.39 10.75 10.30
CA ALA A 124 -33.84 10.80 10.47
C ALA A 124 -34.31 12.17 10.95
N ALA A 125 -33.54 12.83 11.80
CA ALA A 125 -33.82 14.17 12.30
C ALA A 125 -33.44 15.29 11.29
N GLY A 126 -32.75 14.98 10.19
CA GLY A 126 -32.25 16.00 9.24
C GLY A 126 -31.15 16.87 9.79
N GLU A 127 -30.45 16.42 10.82
CA GLU A 127 -29.42 17.17 11.55
C GLU A 127 -28.06 17.09 10.84
N HIS A 128 -27.87 17.87 9.77
CA HIS A 128 -26.63 17.88 8.99
C HIS A 128 -25.41 18.20 9.84
N HIS A 129 -25.54 19.12 10.80
CA HIS A 129 -24.44 19.50 11.68
C HIS A 129 -23.97 18.34 12.60
N GLU A 130 -24.90 17.51 13.08
CA GLU A 130 -24.56 16.30 13.85
C GLU A 130 -23.85 15.27 12.98
N LEU A 131 -24.26 15.11 11.72
CA LEU A 131 -23.55 14.23 10.78
C LEU A 131 -22.11 14.70 10.52
N GLU A 132 -21.89 16.01 10.39
CA GLU A 132 -20.53 16.59 10.25
C GLU A 132 -19.67 16.30 11.49
N LYS A 133 -20.23 16.48 12.70
CA LYS A 133 -19.52 16.15 13.94
C LYS A 133 -19.18 14.66 14.04
N LEU A 134 -20.11 13.78 13.68
CA LEU A 134 -19.89 12.34 13.66
C LEU A 134 -18.77 11.99 12.68
N MET A 135 -18.76 12.58 11.51
CA MET A 135 -17.69 12.38 10.51
C MET A 135 -16.32 12.81 11.05
N GLN A 136 -16.23 14.01 11.67
CA GLN A 136 -14.98 14.49 12.28
C GLN A 136 -14.50 13.57 13.42
N ARG A 137 -15.41 13.05 14.24
CA ARG A 137 -15.07 12.09 15.30
C ARG A 137 -14.54 10.79 14.73
N LEU A 138 -15.14 10.25 13.66
CA LEU A 138 -14.68 9.03 12.98
C LEU A 138 -13.31 9.23 12.32
N GLU A 139 -13.08 10.37 11.68
CA GLU A 139 -11.79 10.69 11.08
C GLU A 139 -10.70 10.78 12.15
N LYS A 140 -10.98 11.44 13.29
CA LYS A 140 -10.08 11.55 14.42
C LYS A 140 -9.75 10.16 14.99
N HIS A 141 -10.78 9.36 15.25
CA HIS A 141 -10.60 7.99 15.78
C HIS A 141 -9.79 7.09 14.83
N GLY A 142 -10.08 7.14 13.53
CA GLY A 142 -9.30 6.46 12.50
C GLY A 142 -7.83 6.91 12.48
N GLY A 143 -7.58 8.21 12.64
CA GLY A 143 -6.23 8.77 12.74
C GLY A 143 -5.47 8.28 13.98
N GLU A 144 -6.14 8.17 15.13
CA GLU A 144 -5.56 7.64 16.38
C GLU A 144 -5.15 6.17 16.21
N ILE A 145 -5.99 5.33 15.60
CA ILE A 145 -5.69 3.93 15.29
C ILE A 145 -4.48 3.82 14.36
N LEU A 146 -4.42 4.62 13.29
CA LEU A 146 -3.29 4.61 12.37
C LEU A 146 -1.98 5.05 13.04
N ALA A 147 -2.04 6.03 13.98
CA ALA A 147 -0.89 6.45 14.76
C ALA A 147 -0.42 5.35 15.74
N GLU A 148 -1.33 4.55 16.28
CA GLU A 148 -0.97 3.40 17.12
C GLU A 148 -0.31 2.29 16.31
N ILE A 149 -0.82 1.99 15.11
CA ILE A 149 -0.21 1.06 14.17
C ILE A 149 1.21 1.50 13.83
N GLU A 150 1.41 2.80 13.52
CA GLU A 150 2.73 3.36 13.23
C GLU A 150 3.69 3.14 14.40
N ARG A 151 3.28 3.51 15.61
CA ARG A 151 4.11 3.32 16.81
C ARG A 151 4.48 1.85 17.01
N SER A 152 3.54 0.95 16.82
CA SER A 152 3.74 -0.49 17.01
C SER A 152 4.68 -1.11 15.96
N LEU A 153 4.61 -0.65 14.72
CA LEU A 153 5.41 -1.20 13.61
C LEU A 153 6.81 -0.58 13.52
N ASP A 154 6.95 0.70 13.84
CA ASP A 154 8.23 1.41 13.75
C ASP A 154 9.07 1.33 15.03
N ALA A 155 8.45 1.04 16.21
CA ALA A 155 9.17 0.89 17.48
C ALA A 155 9.98 -0.42 17.60
N LYS A 156 9.74 -1.43 16.76
CA LYS A 156 10.42 -2.74 16.81
C LYS A 156 11.75 -2.78 16.03
N LYS A 157 12.36 -1.64 15.76
CA LYS A 157 13.56 -1.52 14.90
C LYS A 157 14.86 -1.19 15.63
N ASP A 158 14.88 -1.29 16.96
CA ASP A 158 16.12 -1.20 17.75
C ASP A 158 16.64 -2.58 18.13
#